data_84ab41c0c3c84ecae1c1d9c160cdbcd6
#
_entry.id   84ab41c0c3c84ecae1c1d9c160cdbcd6
#
_cell.length_a   1.000
_cell.length_b   1.000
_cell.length_c   1.000
_cell.angle_alpha   90.00
_cell.angle_beta   90.00
_cell.angle_gamma   90.00
#
_symmetry.space_group_name_H-M   'P 1'
#
loop_
_entity.id
_entity.type
_entity.pdbx_description
1 polymer ?
#
loop_
_entity_poly.entity_id
_entity_poly.type
_entity_poly.pdbx_seq_one_letter_code
_entity_poly.pdbx_strand_id
1 'polypeptide(L)'
;MVSEKPRIFETDGVRGRVGSEFINDNFAYSLARAFSQYCARETEKTVVLVGRDTRQSGRSFEVAIIEAIKDSNLRPLALGVVPTPLLSFACMTRSDVAGAIVISASHNPYGDNGFKFFDSSGHKLPVESELQVELLLRANQKIYRPDSGGDSISYDTKIKSAYENFILGSIKP
;
A
#
# COMPACT_ATOMS: atom_id res chain seq x y z
N MET A 1 -32.29 -10.30 -7.42
CA MET A 1 -31.55 -9.84 -6.23
C MET A 1 -30.08 -10.05 -6.50
N VAL A 2 -29.33 -8.98 -6.75
CA VAL A 2 -27.87 -9.06 -6.87
C VAL A 2 -27.37 -9.29 -5.45
N SER A 3 -26.80 -10.46 -5.17
CA SER A 3 -26.11 -10.72 -3.91
C SER A 3 -24.97 -9.70 -3.81
N GLU A 4 -25.13 -8.68 -2.98
CA GLU A 4 -24.02 -7.81 -2.66
C GLU A 4 -22.95 -8.64 -1.95
N LYS A 5 -21.83 -8.84 -2.64
CA LYS A 5 -20.68 -9.49 -2.02
C LYS A 5 -20.22 -8.61 -0.85
N PRO A 6 -19.87 -9.21 0.29
CA PRO A 6 -19.42 -8.44 1.45
C PRO A 6 -18.28 -7.51 1.07
N ARG A 7 -18.25 -6.35 1.72
CA ARG A 7 -17.21 -5.34 1.54
C ARG A 7 -15.86 -5.90 2.02
N ILE A 8 -14.80 -5.65 1.25
CA ILE A 8 -13.44 -6.11 1.55
C ILE A 8 -12.73 -5.14 2.49
N PHE A 9 -12.91 -3.84 2.26
CA PHE A 9 -12.36 -2.80 3.13
C PHE A 9 -13.17 -2.68 4.42
N GLU A 10 -12.47 -2.73 5.53
CA GLU A 10 -12.99 -2.46 6.88
C GLU A 10 -12.79 -0.96 7.24
N THR A 11 -12.91 -0.64 8.52
CA THR A 11 -12.76 0.74 9.02
C THR A 11 -11.41 1.37 8.67
N ASP A 12 -10.34 0.56 8.56
CA ASP A 12 -8.98 1.06 8.31
C ASP A 12 -8.19 0.06 7.45
N GLY A 13 -8.56 -0.03 6.18
CA GLY A 13 -7.95 -0.92 5.20
C GLY A 13 -8.48 -2.36 5.27
N VAL A 14 -7.67 -3.32 4.86
CA VAL A 14 -7.97 -4.75 4.88
C VAL A 14 -7.04 -5.43 5.87
N ARG A 15 -7.59 -6.17 6.84
CA ARG A 15 -6.79 -6.85 7.86
C ARG A 15 -7.27 -8.27 8.08
N GLY A 16 -6.39 -9.13 8.56
CA GLY A 16 -6.74 -10.49 8.95
C GLY A 16 -5.53 -11.40 9.15
N ARG A 17 -5.82 -12.67 9.36
CA ARG A 17 -4.80 -13.69 9.57
C ARG A 17 -4.02 -13.95 8.27
N VAL A 18 -2.68 -13.98 8.36
CA VAL A 18 -1.81 -14.34 7.24
C VAL A 18 -2.13 -15.74 6.73
N GLY A 19 -2.26 -15.90 5.41
CA GLY A 19 -2.69 -17.13 4.75
C GLY A 19 -4.21 -17.25 4.56
N SER A 20 -5.02 -16.30 5.06
CA SER A 20 -6.45 -16.23 4.75
C SER A 20 -6.71 -15.76 3.30
N GLU A 21 -8.00 -15.78 2.93
CA GLU A 21 -8.46 -15.35 1.59
C GLU A 21 -7.97 -13.94 1.20
N PHE A 22 -7.95 -13.01 2.15
CA PHE A 22 -7.62 -11.59 1.89
C PHE A 22 -6.22 -11.17 2.38
N ILE A 23 -5.47 -12.06 3.04
CA ILE A 23 -4.12 -11.73 3.55
C ILE A 23 -3.12 -12.79 3.08
N ASN A 24 -2.81 -12.74 1.80
CA ASN A 24 -1.81 -13.58 1.13
C ASN A 24 -1.18 -12.81 -0.05
N ASP A 25 -0.11 -13.33 -0.64
CA ASP A 25 0.65 -12.65 -1.70
C ASP A 25 -0.19 -12.40 -2.97
N ASN A 26 -1.05 -13.34 -3.37
CA ASN A 26 -1.94 -13.17 -4.52
C ASN A 26 -2.92 -12.02 -4.32
N PHE A 27 -3.49 -11.95 -3.13
CA PHE A 27 -4.43 -10.88 -2.80
C PHE A 27 -3.72 -9.53 -2.68
N ALA A 28 -2.54 -9.48 -2.03
CA ALA A 28 -1.70 -8.28 -1.94
C ALA A 28 -1.36 -7.72 -3.32
N TYR A 29 -0.93 -8.58 -4.25
CA TYR A 29 -0.68 -8.21 -5.65
C TYR A 29 -1.95 -7.68 -6.33
N SER A 30 -3.06 -8.41 -6.26
CA SER A 30 -4.30 -8.03 -6.95
C SER A 30 -4.87 -6.72 -6.43
N LEU A 31 -4.84 -6.52 -5.11
CA LEU A 31 -5.31 -5.31 -4.45
C LEU A 31 -4.42 -4.10 -4.78
N ALA A 32 -3.09 -4.27 -4.74
CA ALA A 32 -2.15 -3.22 -5.12
C ALA A 32 -2.27 -2.83 -6.59
N ARG A 33 -2.52 -3.81 -7.47
CA ARG A 33 -2.78 -3.55 -8.89
C ARG A 33 -4.06 -2.75 -9.10
N ALA A 34 -5.14 -3.11 -8.40
CA ALA A 34 -6.40 -2.38 -8.45
C ALA A 34 -6.24 -0.93 -7.94
N PHE A 35 -5.54 -0.75 -6.82
CA PHE A 35 -5.22 0.57 -6.29
C PHE A 35 -4.35 1.40 -7.26
N SER A 36 -3.35 0.79 -7.88
CA SER A 36 -2.50 1.47 -8.87
C SER A 36 -3.31 1.91 -10.11
N GLN A 37 -4.22 1.07 -10.57
CA GLN A 37 -5.13 1.44 -11.67
C GLN A 37 -6.10 2.57 -11.27
N TYR A 38 -6.56 2.59 -10.03
CA TYR A 38 -7.33 3.69 -9.48
C TYR A 38 -6.50 4.98 -9.48
N CYS A 39 -5.29 4.95 -8.93
CA CYS A 39 -4.39 6.12 -8.91
C CYS A 39 -4.13 6.69 -10.31
N ALA A 40 -3.87 5.82 -11.30
CA ALA A 40 -3.62 6.23 -12.68
C ALA A 40 -4.83 6.89 -13.37
N ARG A 41 -6.05 6.73 -12.85
CA ARG A 41 -7.27 7.40 -13.33
C ARG A 41 -7.50 8.74 -12.65
N GLU A 42 -7.10 8.86 -11.38
CA GLU A 42 -7.38 10.03 -10.55
C GLU A 42 -6.32 11.12 -10.65
N THR A 43 -5.11 10.78 -11.13
CA THR A 43 -4.00 11.74 -11.16
C THR A 43 -2.95 11.39 -12.22
N GLU A 44 -2.28 12.40 -12.75
CA GLU A 44 -1.11 12.25 -13.64
C GLU A 44 0.19 11.88 -12.90
N LYS A 45 0.15 11.79 -11.56
CA LYS A 45 1.30 11.41 -10.75
C LYS A 45 1.60 9.92 -10.94
N THR A 46 2.88 9.54 -10.87
CA THR A 46 3.32 8.21 -11.31
C THR A 46 3.95 7.35 -10.22
N VAL A 47 4.15 7.89 -9.02
CA VAL A 47 4.82 7.17 -7.92
C VAL A 47 3.82 6.63 -6.92
N VAL A 48 3.94 5.35 -6.56
CA VAL A 48 3.23 4.76 -5.42
C VAL A 48 4.25 4.37 -4.36
N LEU A 49 4.08 4.92 -3.15
CA LEU A 49 4.93 4.61 -2.01
C LEU A 49 4.53 3.28 -1.39
N VAL A 50 5.51 2.50 -0.95
CA VAL A 50 5.29 1.23 -0.23
C VAL A 50 6.13 1.22 1.04
N GLY A 51 5.48 1.01 2.19
CA GLY A 51 6.16 0.85 3.46
C GLY A 51 5.50 -0.21 4.32
N ARG A 52 6.21 -0.75 5.30
CA ARG A 52 5.72 -1.83 6.15
C ARG A 52 6.15 -1.68 7.60
N ASP A 53 5.45 -2.39 8.47
CA ASP A 53 5.93 -2.63 9.84
C ASP A 53 6.94 -3.80 9.89
N THR A 54 7.26 -4.27 11.09
CA THR A 54 8.27 -5.31 11.34
C THR A 54 7.75 -6.75 11.24
N ARG A 55 6.49 -6.97 10.87
CA ARG A 55 5.90 -8.31 10.76
C ARG A 55 6.62 -9.15 9.71
N GLN A 56 6.83 -10.43 10.02
CA GLN A 56 7.59 -11.36 9.15
C GLN A 56 6.99 -11.47 7.74
N SER A 57 5.67 -11.55 7.61
CA SER A 57 4.96 -11.62 6.33
C SER A 57 5.04 -10.33 5.51
N GLY A 58 5.44 -9.20 6.12
CA GLY A 58 5.50 -7.91 5.43
C GLY A 58 6.43 -7.91 4.22
N ARG A 59 7.52 -8.70 4.26
CA ARG A 59 8.49 -8.73 3.15
C ARG A 59 7.94 -9.39 1.88
N SER A 60 7.23 -10.51 1.99
CA SER A 60 6.64 -11.17 0.82
C SER A 60 5.54 -10.30 0.19
N PHE A 61 4.70 -9.67 1.02
CA PHE A 61 3.68 -8.73 0.55
C PHE A 61 4.29 -7.50 -0.12
N GLU A 62 5.41 -6.98 0.41
CA GLU A 62 6.13 -5.84 -0.20
C GLU A 62 6.60 -6.17 -1.61
N VAL A 63 7.16 -7.36 -1.84
CA VAL A 63 7.57 -7.84 -3.16
C VAL A 63 6.37 -7.90 -4.12
N ALA A 64 5.29 -8.58 -3.72
CA ALA A 64 4.08 -8.73 -4.54
C ALA A 64 3.46 -7.37 -4.91
N ILE A 65 3.41 -6.43 -3.96
CA ILE A 65 2.88 -5.08 -4.17
C ILE A 65 3.76 -4.29 -5.14
N ILE A 66 5.08 -4.36 -5.01
CA ILE A 66 6.01 -3.67 -5.92
C ILE A 66 5.85 -4.17 -7.36
N GLU A 67 5.73 -5.47 -7.57
CA GLU A 67 5.48 -6.04 -8.89
C GLU A 67 4.14 -5.59 -9.46
N ALA A 68 3.08 -5.57 -8.65
CA ALA A 68 1.77 -5.09 -9.06
C ALA A 68 1.77 -3.63 -9.53
N ILE A 69 2.52 -2.77 -8.85
CA ILE A 69 2.66 -1.36 -9.20
C ILE A 69 3.40 -1.22 -10.55
N LYS A 70 4.51 -1.96 -10.74
CA LYS A 70 5.24 -2.01 -12.01
C LYS A 70 4.34 -2.48 -13.16
N ASP A 71 3.56 -3.54 -12.96
CA ASP A 71 2.61 -4.09 -13.93
C ASP A 71 1.45 -3.13 -14.27
N SER A 72 1.28 -2.08 -13.51
CA SER A 72 0.29 -1.02 -13.74
C SER A 72 0.90 0.25 -14.38
N ASN A 73 2.14 0.18 -14.87
CA ASN A 73 2.90 1.28 -15.46
C ASN A 73 3.12 2.46 -14.49
N LEU A 74 3.09 2.21 -13.19
CA LEU A 74 3.49 3.16 -12.17
C LEU A 74 4.85 2.78 -11.57
N ARG A 75 5.50 3.72 -10.94
CA ARG A 75 6.80 3.55 -10.32
C ARG A 75 6.66 3.28 -8.82
N PRO A 76 7.00 2.09 -8.34
CA PRO A 76 7.05 1.83 -6.90
C PRO A 76 8.24 2.56 -6.27
N LEU A 77 8.04 3.13 -5.08
CA LEU A 77 9.10 3.65 -4.24
C LEU A 77 9.01 2.99 -2.87
N ALA A 78 9.90 2.03 -2.64
CA ALA A 78 9.94 1.27 -1.40
C ALA A 78 10.66 2.05 -0.29
N LEU A 79 10.07 2.12 0.90
CA LEU A 79 10.60 2.78 2.08
C LEU A 79 11.08 1.78 3.15
N GLY A 80 10.77 0.49 2.97
CA GLY A 80 11.10 -0.57 3.93
C GLY A 80 10.30 -0.47 5.23
N VAL A 81 10.98 -0.74 6.35
CA VAL A 81 10.35 -0.65 7.67
C VAL A 81 10.30 0.81 8.12
N VAL A 82 9.09 1.35 8.17
CA VAL A 82 8.82 2.76 8.52
C VAL A 82 7.48 2.90 9.26
N PRO A 83 7.31 3.93 10.08
CA PRO A 83 6.02 4.19 10.73
C PRO A 83 4.98 4.68 9.71
N THR A 84 3.72 4.30 9.89
CA THR A 84 2.60 4.70 9.02
C THR A 84 2.54 6.21 8.73
N PRO A 85 2.71 7.12 9.70
CA PRO A 85 2.66 8.56 9.45
C PRO A 85 3.73 9.08 8.48
N LEU A 86 4.85 8.36 8.33
CA LEU A 86 5.87 8.74 7.35
C LEU A 86 5.35 8.67 5.92
N LEU A 87 4.50 7.68 5.58
CA LEU A 87 3.93 7.59 4.24
C LEU A 87 2.94 8.72 3.97
N SER A 88 2.10 9.07 4.95
CA SER A 88 1.24 10.25 4.86
C SER A 88 2.04 11.53 4.64
N PHE A 89 3.09 11.76 5.43
CA PHE A 89 4.01 12.88 5.26
C PHE A 89 4.65 12.91 3.86
N ALA A 90 5.10 11.76 3.37
CA ALA A 90 5.73 11.66 2.05
C ALA A 90 4.74 11.97 0.90
N CYS A 91 3.47 11.55 1.01
CA CYS A 91 2.42 11.94 0.06
C CYS A 91 2.22 13.45 0.04
N MET A 92 2.19 14.11 1.22
CA MET A 92 1.98 15.56 1.32
C MET A 92 3.17 16.39 0.79
N THR A 93 4.38 15.87 0.89
CA THR A 93 5.61 16.64 0.61
C THR A 93 6.20 16.38 -0.78
N ARG A 94 5.74 15.37 -1.50
CA ARG A 94 6.23 15.02 -2.83
C ARG A 94 5.15 15.20 -3.89
N SER A 95 5.46 15.98 -4.91
CA SER A 95 4.53 16.30 -5.99
C SER A 95 4.29 15.16 -6.99
N ASP A 96 5.18 14.15 -7.03
CA ASP A 96 5.12 13.01 -7.97
C ASP A 96 4.36 11.79 -7.42
N VAL A 97 3.93 11.82 -6.15
CA VAL A 97 3.28 10.68 -5.47
C VAL A 97 1.79 10.63 -5.76
N ALA A 98 1.33 9.54 -6.38
CA ALA A 98 -0.07 9.23 -6.68
C ALA A 98 -0.83 8.66 -5.47
N GLY A 99 -0.12 7.99 -4.56
CA GLY A 99 -0.69 7.40 -3.36
C GLY A 99 0.31 6.51 -2.63
N ALA A 100 -0.12 5.90 -1.53
CA ALA A 100 0.74 5.03 -0.74
C ALA A 100 0.02 3.78 -0.22
N ILE A 101 0.79 2.70 -0.06
CA ILE A 101 0.36 1.42 0.51
C ILE A 101 1.20 1.13 1.75
N VAL A 102 0.54 0.93 2.89
CA VAL A 102 1.17 0.53 4.14
C VAL A 102 0.80 -0.91 4.45
N ILE A 103 1.81 -1.75 4.66
CA ILE A 103 1.67 -3.16 5.03
C ILE A 103 1.78 -3.25 6.55
N SER A 104 0.63 -3.31 7.22
CA SER A 104 0.55 -3.37 8.68
C SER A 104 -0.86 -3.72 9.15
N ALA A 105 -0.96 -4.53 10.18
CA ALA A 105 -2.21 -4.76 10.93
C ALA A 105 -2.27 -3.96 12.24
N SER A 106 -1.42 -2.93 12.41
CA SER A 106 -1.42 -2.07 13.61
C SER A 106 -1.21 -2.87 14.91
N HIS A 107 -2.20 -2.90 15.80
CA HIS A 107 -2.18 -3.57 17.11
C HIS A 107 -2.71 -5.01 17.09
N ASN A 108 -3.06 -5.54 15.92
CA ASN A 108 -3.51 -6.93 15.80
C ASN A 108 -2.40 -7.91 16.22
N PRO A 109 -2.75 -9.17 16.61
CA PRO A 109 -1.78 -10.23 16.90
C PRO A 109 -0.70 -10.38 15.82
N TYR A 110 0.47 -10.91 16.21
CA TYR A 110 1.62 -11.07 15.31
C TYR A 110 1.32 -11.90 14.05
N GLY A 111 0.44 -12.89 14.13
CA GLY A 111 0.03 -13.73 13.00
C GLY A 111 -0.90 -13.06 12.00
N ASP A 112 -1.34 -11.82 12.27
CA ASP A 112 -2.13 -11.00 11.34
C ASP A 112 -1.24 -10.07 10.54
N ASN A 113 -1.76 -9.61 9.40
CA ASN A 113 -1.22 -8.48 8.65
C ASN A 113 -2.36 -7.73 7.95
N GLY A 114 -2.04 -6.67 7.22
CA GLY A 114 -3.05 -5.89 6.51
C GLY A 114 -2.47 -4.87 5.55
N PHE A 115 -3.37 -4.20 4.83
CA PHE A 115 -3.04 -3.22 3.82
C PHE A 115 -3.87 -1.96 4.04
N LYS A 116 -3.20 -0.81 4.17
CA LYS A 116 -3.82 0.50 4.28
C LYS A 116 -3.42 1.36 3.08
N PHE A 117 -4.33 2.21 2.65
CA PHE A 117 -4.15 3.02 1.47
C PHE A 117 -4.30 4.50 1.79
N PHE A 118 -3.43 5.30 1.21
CA PHE A 118 -3.44 6.75 1.30
C PHE A 118 -3.53 7.36 -0.09
N ASP A 119 -4.28 8.43 -0.21
CA ASP A 119 -4.35 9.23 -1.43
C ASP A 119 -3.08 10.08 -1.64
N SER A 120 -3.04 10.81 -2.74
CA SER A 120 -1.91 11.68 -3.09
C SER A 120 -1.76 12.90 -2.19
N SER A 121 -2.70 13.13 -1.27
CA SER A 121 -2.68 14.20 -0.26
C SER A 121 -2.29 13.68 1.12
N GLY A 122 -2.02 12.36 1.24
CA GLY A 122 -1.61 11.73 2.50
C GLY A 122 -2.76 11.42 3.45
N HIS A 123 -4.00 11.55 3.01
CA HIS A 123 -5.16 11.12 3.78
C HIS A 123 -5.47 9.66 3.53
N LYS A 124 -6.09 9.00 4.54
CA LYS A 124 -6.67 7.68 4.34
C LYS A 124 -7.61 7.71 3.13
N LEU A 125 -7.55 6.67 2.31
CA LEU A 125 -8.41 6.56 1.13
C LEU A 125 -9.89 6.67 1.53
N PRO A 126 -10.67 7.61 0.92
CA PRO A 126 -12.10 7.76 1.19
C PRO A 126 -12.90 6.50 0.85
N VAL A 127 -14.06 6.33 1.48
CA VAL A 127 -14.94 5.16 1.28
C VAL A 127 -15.34 4.98 -0.17
N GLU A 128 -15.65 6.08 -0.86
CA GLU A 128 -16.02 6.08 -2.28
C GLU A 128 -14.87 5.56 -3.15
N SER A 129 -13.65 5.92 -2.82
CA SER A 129 -12.43 5.47 -3.50
C SER A 129 -12.11 4.00 -3.18
N GLU A 130 -12.32 3.57 -1.93
CA GLU A 130 -12.21 2.15 -1.56
C GLU A 130 -13.17 1.29 -2.39
N LEU A 131 -14.41 1.75 -2.61
CA LEU A 131 -15.39 1.04 -3.46
C LEU A 131 -14.93 0.97 -4.93
N GLN A 132 -14.32 2.02 -5.47
CA GLN A 132 -13.76 1.99 -6.82
C GLN A 132 -12.61 0.98 -6.93
N VAL A 133 -11.73 0.93 -5.93
CA VAL A 133 -10.65 -0.07 -5.86
C VAL A 133 -11.23 -1.49 -5.78
N GLU A 134 -12.28 -1.73 -4.99
CA GLU A 134 -12.95 -3.04 -4.94
C GLU A 134 -13.56 -3.45 -6.29
N LEU A 135 -14.18 -2.52 -7.00
CA LEU A 135 -14.72 -2.79 -8.34
C LEU A 135 -13.61 -3.20 -9.32
N LEU A 136 -12.48 -2.49 -9.30
CA LEU A 136 -11.30 -2.81 -10.11
C LEU A 136 -10.69 -4.16 -9.74
N LEU A 137 -10.60 -4.47 -8.46
CA LEU A 137 -10.12 -5.76 -7.95
C LEU A 137 -10.99 -6.91 -8.45
N ARG A 138 -12.33 -6.75 -8.41
CA ARG A 138 -13.27 -7.77 -8.87
C ARG A 138 -13.25 -7.96 -10.39
N ALA A 139 -13.01 -6.89 -11.14
CA ALA A 139 -12.99 -6.92 -12.62
C ALA A 139 -11.70 -7.53 -13.18
N ASN A 140 -10.57 -7.45 -12.46
CA ASN A 140 -9.24 -7.71 -12.99
C ASN A 140 -8.43 -8.69 -12.13
N GLN A 141 -8.99 -9.84 -11.80
CA GLN A 141 -8.27 -10.87 -11.07
C GLN A 141 -7.13 -11.44 -11.92
N LYS A 142 -5.90 -11.17 -11.53
CA LYS A 142 -4.68 -11.77 -12.11
C LYS A 142 -4.02 -12.63 -11.04
N ILE A 143 -3.62 -13.83 -11.40
CA ILE A 143 -2.87 -14.71 -10.50
C ILE A 143 -1.45 -14.18 -10.41
N TYR A 144 -1.02 -13.86 -9.20
CA TYR A 144 0.37 -13.51 -8.91
C TYR A 144 1.29 -14.71 -9.14
N ARG A 145 2.30 -14.50 -9.94
CA ARG A 145 3.39 -15.47 -10.15
C ARG A 145 4.68 -14.74 -9.82
N PRO A 146 5.33 -15.07 -8.68
CA PRO A 146 6.61 -14.44 -8.34
C PRO A 146 7.59 -14.61 -9.49
N ASP A 147 8.22 -13.52 -9.91
CA ASP A 147 9.34 -13.62 -10.84
C ASP A 147 10.53 -14.27 -10.11
N SER A 148 11.08 -15.32 -10.71
CA SER A 148 12.19 -16.10 -10.11
C SER A 148 13.52 -15.34 -10.05
N GLY A 149 13.56 -14.14 -10.61
CA GLY A 149 14.73 -13.27 -10.63
C GLY A 149 14.73 -12.26 -9.50
N GLY A 150 14.66 -12.70 -8.24
CA GLY A 150 14.67 -11.88 -7.02
C GLY A 150 15.34 -10.51 -7.12
N ASP A 151 14.67 -9.56 -7.74
CA ASP A 151 15.12 -8.17 -7.80
C ASP A 151 15.32 -7.64 -6.37
N SER A 152 16.54 -7.23 -6.08
CA SER A 152 16.82 -6.57 -4.81
C SER A 152 16.01 -5.29 -4.72
N ILE A 153 15.09 -5.19 -3.74
CA ILE A 153 14.35 -3.95 -3.51
C ILE A 153 15.33 -2.89 -3.03
N SER A 154 15.42 -1.79 -3.78
CA SER A 154 16.13 -0.59 -3.36
C SER A 154 15.20 0.29 -2.50
N TYR A 155 15.67 0.70 -1.33
CA TYR A 155 14.91 1.54 -0.42
C TYR A 155 15.33 2.99 -0.50
N ASP A 156 14.36 3.91 -0.56
CA ASP A 156 14.62 5.35 -0.44
C ASP A 156 14.78 5.73 1.05
N THR A 157 15.99 6.17 1.41
CA THR A 157 16.29 6.61 2.77
C THR A 157 16.13 8.12 2.96
N LYS A 158 16.06 8.90 1.88
CA LYS A 158 15.98 10.37 1.95
C LYS A 158 14.67 10.84 2.57
N ILE A 159 13.57 10.16 2.25
CA ILE A 159 12.25 10.46 2.82
C ILE A 159 12.25 10.24 4.34
N LYS A 160 12.92 9.19 4.81
CA LYS A 160 13.05 8.91 6.24
C LYS A 160 13.76 10.04 6.96
N SER A 161 14.91 10.49 6.46
CA SER A 161 15.65 11.62 7.05
C SER A 161 14.85 12.92 7.01
N ALA A 162 14.10 13.17 5.94
CA ALA A 162 13.22 14.35 5.84
C ALA A 162 12.10 14.31 6.90
N TYR A 163 11.50 13.14 7.13
CA TYR A 163 10.47 12.95 8.15
C TYR A 163 11.04 13.11 9.58
N GLU A 164 12.22 12.54 9.85
CA GLU A 164 12.91 12.71 11.13
C GLU A 164 13.17 14.19 11.43
N ASN A 165 13.67 14.95 10.46
CA ASN A 165 13.89 16.39 10.60
C ASN A 165 12.58 17.17 10.83
N PHE A 166 11.51 16.79 10.16
CA PHE A 166 10.18 17.38 10.35
C PHE A 166 9.69 17.17 11.78
N ILE A 167 9.79 15.95 12.31
CA ILE A 167 9.40 15.64 13.70
C ILE A 167 10.24 16.42 14.70
N LEU A 168 11.57 16.41 14.54
CA LEU A 168 12.48 17.16 15.42
C LEU A 168 12.20 18.66 15.39
N GLY A 169 11.92 19.23 14.23
CA GLY A 169 11.57 20.65 14.07
C GLY A 169 10.20 21.03 14.66
N SER A 170 9.30 20.07 14.86
CA SER A 170 7.98 20.30 15.46
C SER A 170 7.99 20.25 16.99
N ILE A 171 9.05 19.70 17.58
CA ILE A 171 9.25 19.69 19.03
C ILE A 171 9.80 21.06 19.44
N LYS A 172 8.93 21.92 20.03
CA LYS A 172 9.40 23.17 20.63
C LYS A 172 10.07 22.84 21.98
N PRO A 173 11.24 23.44 22.29
CA PRO A 173 11.84 23.31 23.62
C PRO A 173 10.96 23.93 24.69
#